data_ab30e5cedf5d47a9b1836a873df040f0
#
_entry.id   ab30e5cedf5d47a9b1836a873df040f0
#
_cell.length_a   1.000
_cell.length_b   1.000
_cell.length_c   1.000
_cell.angle_alpha   90.00
_cell.angle_beta   90.00
_cell.angle_gamma   90.00
#
_symmetry.space_group_name_H-M   'P 1'
#
loop_
_entity.id
_entity.type
_entity.pdbx_description
1 polymer ?
#
loop_
_entity_poly.entity_id
_entity_poly.type
_entity_poly.pdbx_seq_one_letter_code
_entity_poly.pdbx_strand_id
1 'polypeptide(L)'
;MIGALLVKRMVPAAFEATNQHDIEAVLKNYSEDIILVYPGDVSVSGTYHGKEEVRAFLQRWFDQFPSVCFTVKSVTVSNLFDLIGNNVVAIEYEVDVVNRDGLKFHNSGVTVATVRRGKAIFSQDYFSDTGENLRAVWGE
;
A
#
# COMPACT_ATOMS: atom_id res chain seq x y z
N MET A 1 -10.68 9.45 19.63
CA MET A 1 -10.06 10.55 18.87
C MET A 1 -8.55 10.42 18.73
N ILE A 2 -7.82 10.12 19.80
CA ILE A 2 -6.35 9.98 19.76
C ILE A 2 -5.91 8.85 18.82
N GLY A 3 -6.57 7.69 18.92
CA GLY A 3 -6.24 6.55 18.05
C GLY A 3 -6.52 6.81 16.57
N ALA A 4 -7.65 7.46 16.26
CA ALA A 4 -7.97 7.88 14.89
C ALA A 4 -6.95 8.88 14.34
N LEU A 5 -6.47 9.81 15.16
CA LEU A 5 -5.44 10.77 14.80
C LEU A 5 -4.09 10.10 14.55
N LEU A 6 -3.73 9.13 15.38
CA LEU A 6 -2.51 8.33 15.19
C LEU A 6 -2.54 7.60 13.85
N VAL A 7 -3.64 6.93 13.54
CA VAL A 7 -3.82 6.23 12.27
C VAL A 7 -3.68 7.19 11.08
N LYS A 8 -4.33 8.35 11.15
CA LYS A 8 -4.22 9.38 10.11
C LYS A 8 -2.79 9.91 9.92
N ARG A 9 -1.97 9.93 10.96
CA ARG A 9 -0.56 10.35 10.88
C ARG A 9 0.35 9.25 10.35
N MET A 10 0.04 8.00 10.66
CA MET A 10 0.83 6.84 10.21
C MET A 10 0.79 6.66 8.69
N VAL A 11 -0.35 6.95 8.06
CA VAL A 11 -0.59 6.70 6.65
C VAL A 11 0.38 7.49 5.75
N PRO A 12 0.50 8.82 5.85
CA PRO A 12 1.45 9.56 5.01
C PRO A 12 2.89 9.09 5.18
N ALA A 13 3.29 8.74 6.40
CA ALA A 13 4.63 8.24 6.68
C ALA A 13 4.88 6.87 6.01
N ALA A 14 3.88 5.99 5.98
CA ALA A 14 3.98 4.69 5.32
C ALA A 14 4.11 4.84 3.79
N PHE A 15 3.35 5.75 3.18
CA PHE A 15 3.44 6.03 1.75
C PHE A 15 4.77 6.71 1.38
N GLU A 16 5.27 7.60 2.23
CA GLU A 16 6.61 8.18 2.03
C GLU A 16 7.71 7.13 2.13
N ALA A 17 7.63 6.20 3.07
CA ALA A 17 8.55 5.06 3.15
C ALA A 17 8.52 4.22 1.86
N THR A 18 7.35 4.03 1.27
CA THR A 18 7.19 3.35 -0.03
C THR A 18 7.87 4.14 -1.15
N ASN A 19 7.68 5.46 -1.20
CA ASN A 19 8.36 6.33 -2.17
C ASN A 19 9.89 6.26 -2.06
N GLN A 20 10.39 6.04 -0.85
CA GLN A 20 11.83 5.91 -0.58
C GLN A 20 12.37 4.48 -0.70
N HIS A 21 11.53 3.51 -1.06
CA HIS A 21 11.87 2.08 -1.13
C HIS A 21 12.37 1.52 0.22
N ASP A 22 11.91 2.09 1.32
CA ASP A 22 12.27 1.66 2.67
C ASP A 22 11.31 0.55 3.15
N ILE A 23 11.63 -0.69 2.80
CA ILE A 23 10.80 -1.87 3.12
C ILE A 23 10.59 -2.01 4.63
N GLU A 24 11.62 -1.84 5.44
CA GLU A 24 11.51 -2.02 6.89
C GLU A 24 10.62 -0.94 7.52
N ALA A 25 10.69 0.29 7.03
CA ALA A 25 9.81 1.36 7.48
C ALA A 25 8.35 1.10 7.09
N VAL A 26 8.09 0.53 5.91
CA VAL A 26 6.74 0.09 5.50
C VAL A 26 6.24 -1.02 6.44
N LEU A 27 7.04 -2.07 6.63
CA LEU A 27 6.67 -3.25 7.43
C LEU A 27 6.49 -2.93 8.92
N LYS A 28 7.11 -1.87 9.41
CA LYS A 28 6.97 -1.40 10.80
C LYS A 28 5.51 -1.14 11.18
N ASN A 29 4.68 -0.74 10.23
CA ASN A 29 3.27 -0.43 10.44
C ASN A 29 2.35 -1.66 10.32
N TYR A 30 2.90 -2.83 9.96
CA TYR A 30 2.15 -4.07 9.76
C TYR A 30 2.30 -5.01 10.95
N SER A 31 1.24 -5.77 11.26
CA SER A 31 1.32 -6.88 12.20
C SER A 31 2.12 -8.04 11.61
N GLU A 32 2.62 -8.93 12.46
CA GLU A 32 3.37 -10.11 11.98
C GLU A 32 2.54 -11.02 11.06
N ASP A 33 1.23 -11.05 11.27
CA ASP A 33 0.25 -11.85 10.53
C ASP A 33 -0.57 -11.02 9.53
N ILE A 34 -0.01 -9.91 9.05
CA ILE A 34 -0.63 -9.07 8.00
C ILE A 34 -1.11 -9.90 6.81
N ILE A 35 -2.26 -9.56 6.28
CA ILE A 35 -2.74 -10.05 4.99
C ILE A 35 -2.79 -8.86 4.03
N LEU A 36 -2.05 -8.96 2.93
CA LEU A 36 -2.01 -7.95 1.87
C LEU A 36 -2.56 -8.54 0.59
N VAL A 37 -3.49 -7.81 -0.04
CA VAL A 37 -4.07 -8.19 -1.33
C VAL A 37 -3.67 -7.18 -2.39
N TYR A 38 -3.00 -7.65 -3.43
CA TYR A 38 -2.60 -6.85 -4.58
C TYR A 38 -3.51 -7.18 -5.77
N PRO A 39 -4.15 -6.17 -6.40
CA PRO A 39 -5.18 -6.37 -7.41
C PRO A 39 -4.59 -6.65 -8.80
N GLY A 40 -5.50 -6.88 -9.75
CA GLY A 40 -5.19 -7.08 -11.16
C GLY A 40 -4.96 -8.53 -11.53
N ASP A 41 -4.41 -8.72 -12.72
CA ASP A 41 -4.11 -10.02 -13.30
C ASP A 41 -2.68 -10.00 -13.88
N VAL A 42 -1.73 -9.82 -12.97
CA VAL A 42 -0.28 -9.85 -13.24
C VAL A 42 0.38 -10.87 -12.32
N SER A 43 1.62 -11.22 -12.60
CA SER A 43 2.32 -12.30 -11.88
C SER A 43 2.41 -12.12 -10.36
N VAL A 44 2.31 -10.89 -9.89
CA VAL A 44 2.34 -10.57 -8.45
C VAL A 44 0.95 -10.35 -7.84
N SER A 45 -0.12 -10.42 -8.63
CA SER A 45 -1.48 -10.27 -8.11
C SER A 45 -1.83 -11.42 -7.18
N GLY A 46 -2.59 -11.12 -6.14
CA GLY A 46 -3.04 -12.13 -5.19
C GLY A 46 -2.89 -11.71 -3.74
N THR A 47 -2.90 -12.70 -2.87
CA THR A 47 -2.91 -12.52 -1.42
C THR A 47 -1.59 -12.99 -0.81
N TYR A 48 -1.03 -12.16 0.05
CA TYR A 48 0.21 -12.40 0.76
C TYR A 48 -0.06 -12.49 2.26
N HIS A 49 0.47 -13.52 2.92
CA HIS A 49 0.25 -13.81 4.33
C HIS A 49 1.54 -13.62 5.13
N GLY A 50 1.48 -12.72 6.11
CA GLY A 50 2.59 -12.45 7.03
C GLY A 50 3.66 -11.52 6.46
N LYS A 51 4.44 -10.94 7.38
CA LYS A 51 5.48 -9.96 7.02
C LYS A 51 6.52 -10.49 6.04
N GLU A 52 6.88 -11.77 6.11
CA GLU A 52 7.92 -12.32 5.24
C GLU A 52 7.45 -12.41 3.79
N GLU A 53 6.22 -12.85 3.54
CA GLU A 53 5.67 -12.86 2.18
C GLU A 53 5.50 -11.44 1.65
N VAL A 54 5.05 -10.50 2.49
CA VAL A 54 4.91 -9.09 2.13
C VAL A 54 6.27 -8.45 1.85
N ARG A 55 7.31 -8.80 2.62
CA ARG A 55 8.69 -8.33 2.37
C ARG A 55 9.16 -8.78 0.98
N ALA A 56 8.97 -10.04 0.64
CA ALA A 56 9.33 -10.58 -0.66
C ALA A 56 8.54 -9.91 -1.80
N PHE A 57 7.26 -9.66 -1.61
CA PHE A 57 6.42 -8.90 -2.54
C PHE A 57 6.96 -7.47 -2.75
N LEU A 58 7.24 -6.74 -1.67
CA LEU A 58 7.76 -5.37 -1.76
C LEU A 58 9.11 -5.33 -2.46
N GLN A 59 9.98 -6.30 -2.21
CA GLN A 59 11.26 -6.39 -2.91
C GLN A 59 11.07 -6.56 -4.42
N ARG A 60 10.18 -7.48 -4.86
CA ARG A 60 9.85 -7.66 -6.29
C ARG A 60 9.26 -6.38 -6.88
N TRP A 61 8.40 -5.71 -6.12
CA TRP A 61 7.74 -4.49 -6.55
C TRP A 61 8.76 -3.37 -6.78
N PHE A 62 9.69 -3.18 -5.84
CA PHE A 62 10.75 -2.17 -5.96
C PHE A 62 11.80 -2.53 -7.02
N ASP A 63 12.08 -3.80 -7.23
CA ASP A 63 12.95 -4.24 -8.33
C ASP A 63 12.34 -3.92 -9.70
N GLN A 64 11.02 -4.01 -9.82
CA GLN A 64 10.30 -3.67 -11.04
C GLN A 64 10.19 -2.16 -11.24
N PHE A 65 10.03 -1.40 -10.16
CA PHE A 65 9.77 0.04 -10.20
C PHE A 65 10.87 0.82 -9.47
N PRO A 66 11.99 1.14 -10.13
CA PRO A 66 13.05 1.94 -9.52
C PRO A 66 12.63 3.38 -9.20
N SER A 67 11.56 3.88 -9.84
CA SER A 67 10.98 5.19 -9.52
C SER A 67 9.52 5.03 -9.13
N VAL A 68 9.19 5.50 -7.94
CA VAL A 68 7.84 5.43 -7.35
C VAL A 68 7.51 6.76 -6.69
N CYS A 69 6.35 7.31 -7.01
CA CYS A 69 5.83 8.50 -6.36
C CYS A 69 4.33 8.34 -6.07
N PHE A 70 4.01 7.99 -4.84
CA PHE A 70 2.64 8.05 -4.34
C PHE A 70 2.32 9.46 -3.84
N THR A 71 1.13 9.93 -4.21
CA THR A 71 0.54 11.16 -3.68
C THR A 71 -0.77 10.83 -2.99
N VAL A 72 -0.80 10.93 -1.67
CA VAL A 72 -2.01 10.68 -0.86
C VAL A 72 -2.96 11.86 -1.04
N LYS A 73 -4.19 11.57 -1.48
CA LYS A 73 -5.23 12.58 -1.71
C LYS A 73 -6.13 12.76 -0.50
N SER A 74 -6.53 11.65 0.12
CA SER A 74 -7.38 11.68 1.32
C SER A 74 -7.15 10.45 2.20
N VAL A 75 -7.40 10.62 3.48
CA VAL A 75 -7.40 9.54 4.47
C VAL A 75 -8.70 9.60 5.25
N THR A 76 -9.51 8.56 5.12
CA THR A 76 -10.79 8.45 5.81
C THR A 76 -10.75 7.30 6.80
N VAL A 77 -11.21 7.51 8.02
CA VAL A 77 -11.33 6.49 9.06
C VAL A 77 -12.81 6.21 9.35
N SER A 78 -13.14 4.96 9.62
CA SER A 78 -14.52 4.54 9.90
C SER A 78 -14.98 4.95 11.30
N ASN A 79 -14.06 5.09 12.26
CA ASN A 79 -14.38 5.43 13.64
C ASN A 79 -13.54 6.61 14.13
N LEU A 80 -14.16 7.79 14.23
CA LEU A 80 -13.52 8.99 14.75
C LEU A 80 -13.30 8.95 16.28
N PHE A 81 -14.05 8.12 16.98
CA PHE A 81 -13.97 7.98 18.44
C PHE A 81 -12.97 6.90 18.89
N ASP A 82 -12.26 6.31 17.95
CA ASP A 82 -11.21 5.36 18.25
C ASP A 82 -10.17 5.97 19.22
N LEU A 83 -9.86 5.25 20.28
CA LEU A 83 -8.92 5.67 21.32
C LEU A 83 -7.63 4.84 21.32
N ILE A 84 -7.64 3.66 20.70
CA ILE A 84 -6.56 2.67 20.83
C ILE A 84 -5.96 2.22 19.49
N GLY A 85 -6.33 2.87 18.40
CA GLY A 85 -5.82 2.52 17.07
C GLY A 85 -6.51 1.31 16.44
N ASN A 86 -7.81 1.10 16.73
CA ASN A 86 -8.66 0.12 16.08
C ASN A 86 -9.56 0.82 15.06
N ASN A 87 -9.27 0.67 13.78
CA ASN A 87 -9.99 1.39 12.75
C ASN A 87 -9.99 0.63 11.42
N VAL A 88 -10.89 1.03 10.53
CA VAL A 88 -10.78 0.77 9.10
C VAL A 88 -10.46 2.08 8.42
N VAL A 89 -9.45 2.08 7.57
CA VAL A 89 -8.89 3.26 6.90
C VAL A 89 -9.03 3.09 5.41
N ALA A 90 -9.57 4.09 4.73
CA ALA A 90 -9.55 4.18 3.28
C ALA A 90 -8.62 5.32 2.86
N ILE A 91 -7.65 5.00 2.00
CA ILE A 91 -6.60 5.92 1.57
C ILE A 91 -6.70 6.06 0.06
N GLU A 92 -7.11 7.23 -0.38
CA GLU A 92 -7.15 7.59 -1.80
C GLU A 92 -5.80 8.15 -2.22
N TYR A 93 -5.26 7.67 -3.33
CA TYR A 93 -3.96 8.11 -3.83
C TYR A 93 -3.88 8.11 -5.35
N GLU A 94 -2.90 8.83 -5.86
CA GLU A 94 -2.34 8.69 -7.19
C GLU A 94 -0.94 8.13 -7.08
N VAL A 95 -0.50 7.39 -8.09
CA VAL A 95 0.85 6.85 -8.16
C VAL A 95 1.43 7.02 -9.55
N ASP A 96 2.64 7.52 -9.61
CA ASP A 96 3.46 7.59 -10.81
C ASP A 96 4.65 6.67 -10.62
N VAL A 97 4.84 5.76 -11.56
CA VAL A 97 5.97 4.83 -11.55
C VAL A 97 6.73 4.87 -12.87
N VAL A 98 8.00 4.55 -12.80
CA VAL A 98 8.81 4.21 -13.96
C VAL A 98 9.36 2.80 -13.72
N ASN A 99 9.08 1.88 -14.64
CA ASN A 99 9.58 0.53 -14.51
C ASN A 99 11.06 0.43 -14.91
N ARG A 100 11.67 -0.72 -14.64
CA ARG A 100 13.10 -0.96 -14.92
C ARG A 100 13.48 -0.84 -16.42
N ASP A 101 12.49 -0.91 -17.31
CA ASP A 101 12.67 -0.73 -18.75
C ASP A 101 12.42 0.72 -19.22
N GLY A 102 12.13 1.63 -18.29
CA GLY A 102 11.89 3.04 -18.55
C GLY A 102 10.46 3.39 -18.95
N LEU A 103 9.52 2.44 -18.90
CA LEU A 103 8.11 2.69 -19.17
C LEU A 103 7.47 3.44 -17.99
N LYS A 104 6.83 4.57 -18.31
CA LYS A 104 6.09 5.38 -17.34
C LYS A 104 4.64 4.91 -17.25
N PHE A 105 4.12 4.85 -16.05
CA PHE A 105 2.74 4.47 -15.79
C PHE A 105 2.16 5.31 -14.65
N HIS A 106 0.99 5.87 -14.90
CA HIS A 106 0.19 6.59 -13.89
C HIS A 106 -1.03 5.76 -13.54
N ASN A 107 -1.33 5.66 -12.27
CA ASN A 107 -2.56 5.01 -11.79
C ASN A 107 -3.12 5.79 -10.61
N SER A 108 -4.35 5.50 -10.29
CA SER A 108 -4.99 5.94 -9.05
C SER A 108 -5.61 4.76 -8.35
N GLY A 109 -5.84 4.88 -7.07
CA GLY A 109 -6.44 3.79 -6.33
C GLY A 109 -6.84 4.17 -4.92
N VAL A 110 -7.39 3.18 -4.25
CA VAL A 110 -7.75 3.24 -2.84
C VAL A 110 -7.17 2.02 -2.14
N THR A 111 -6.45 2.23 -1.07
CA THR A 111 -6.10 1.17 -0.13
C THR A 111 -7.11 1.17 1.00
N VAL A 112 -7.72 0.03 1.27
CA VAL A 112 -8.54 -0.19 2.46
C VAL A 112 -7.75 -1.07 3.43
N ALA A 113 -7.48 -0.55 4.61
CA ALA A 113 -6.71 -1.24 5.63
C ALA A 113 -7.50 -1.38 6.93
N THR A 114 -7.43 -2.55 7.55
CA THR A 114 -7.92 -2.77 8.91
C THR A 114 -6.76 -2.66 9.87
N VAL A 115 -6.89 -1.77 10.83
CA VAL A 115 -5.87 -1.47 11.84
C VAL A 115 -6.33 -1.96 13.21
N ARG A 116 -5.45 -2.64 13.94
CA ARG A 116 -5.65 -3.09 15.32
C ARG A 116 -4.45 -2.68 16.16
N ARG A 117 -4.71 -1.93 17.23
CA ARG A 117 -3.67 -1.42 18.14
C ARG A 117 -2.54 -0.72 17.39
N GLY A 118 -2.89 0.09 16.38
CA GLY A 118 -1.93 0.85 15.57
C GLY A 118 -1.15 0.05 14.55
N LYS A 119 -1.48 -1.22 14.30
CA LYS A 119 -0.86 -2.06 13.27
C LYS A 119 -1.89 -2.49 12.23
N ALA A 120 -1.52 -2.44 10.96
CA ALA A 120 -2.36 -3.00 9.90
C ALA A 120 -2.32 -4.53 9.97
N ILE A 121 -3.51 -5.13 10.05
CA ILE A 121 -3.70 -6.59 10.04
C ILE A 121 -4.24 -7.08 8.70
N PHE A 122 -4.80 -6.18 7.89
CA PHE A 122 -5.30 -6.44 6.55
C PHE A 122 -5.13 -5.18 5.71
N SER A 123 -4.73 -5.33 4.46
CA SER A 123 -4.59 -4.24 3.50
C SER A 123 -4.93 -4.72 2.11
N GLN A 124 -5.82 -4.05 1.43
CA GLN A 124 -6.20 -4.36 0.04
C GLN A 124 -6.19 -3.11 -0.81
N ASP A 125 -5.52 -3.18 -1.95
CA ASP A 125 -5.52 -2.14 -2.95
C ASP A 125 -6.60 -2.35 -4.00
N TYR A 126 -7.20 -1.24 -4.44
CA TYR A 126 -8.16 -1.18 -5.53
C TYR A 126 -7.66 -0.14 -6.53
N PHE A 127 -7.22 -0.58 -7.70
CA PHE A 127 -6.70 0.32 -8.73
C PHE A 127 -7.77 0.70 -9.75
N SER A 128 -7.66 1.91 -10.28
CA SER A 128 -8.51 2.37 -11.38
C SER A 128 -8.19 1.65 -12.68
N ASP A 129 -6.91 1.39 -12.96
CA ASP A 129 -6.46 0.64 -14.13
C ASP A 129 -5.81 -0.68 -13.68
N THR A 130 -6.47 -1.78 -14.01
CA THR A 130 -6.00 -3.16 -13.76
C THR A 130 -5.82 -3.96 -15.05
N GLY A 131 -5.91 -3.28 -16.20
CA GLY A 131 -5.91 -3.90 -17.52
C GLY A 131 -4.54 -3.98 -18.18
N GLU A 132 -4.53 -3.73 -19.49
CA GLU A 132 -3.34 -3.88 -20.33
C GLU A 132 -2.17 -2.99 -19.92
N ASN A 133 -2.45 -1.77 -19.44
CA ASN A 133 -1.39 -0.86 -19.01
C ASN A 133 -0.67 -1.38 -17.77
N LEU A 134 -1.41 -1.95 -16.80
CA LEU A 134 -0.82 -2.59 -15.64
C LEU A 134 0.04 -3.80 -16.06
N ARG A 135 -0.44 -4.62 -16.96
CA ARG A 135 0.34 -5.74 -17.51
C ARG A 135 1.61 -5.26 -18.19
N ALA A 136 1.48 -4.26 -19.07
CA ALA A 136 2.62 -3.70 -19.80
C ALA A 136 3.72 -3.18 -18.87
N VAL A 137 3.37 -2.47 -17.80
CA VAL A 137 4.37 -1.94 -16.86
C VAL A 137 5.02 -3.04 -16.02
N TRP A 138 4.35 -4.19 -15.85
CA TRP A 138 4.93 -5.39 -15.25
C TRP A 138 5.73 -6.25 -16.25
N GLY A 139 5.73 -5.88 -17.54
CA GLY A 139 6.41 -6.64 -18.60
C GLY A 139 5.66 -7.91 -19.03
N GLU A 140 4.35 -7.91 -18.88
CA GLU A 140 3.48 -9.07 -19.14
C GLU A 140 2.43 -8.84 -20.21
#